data_0a558b6f0c1a8cf989d20d6e4f02b151
#
_entry.id   0a558b6f0c1a8cf989d20d6e4f02b151
#
_cell.length_a   1.000
_cell.length_b   1.000
_cell.length_c   1.000
_cell.angle_alpha   90.00
_cell.angle_beta   90.00
_cell.angle_gamma   90.00
#
_symmetry.space_group_name_H-M   'P 1'
#
loop_
_entity.id
_entity.type
_entity.pdbx_description
1 polymer ?
#
loop_
_entity_poly.entity_id
_entity_poly.type
_entity_poly.pdbx_seq_one_letter_code
_entity_poly.pdbx_strand_id
1 'polypeptide(L)'
;SADPHYGPGPTGSAKIKRDDLVLIDLWAKQSGAGSVYADITWTAYAGSTVPEKHRAVFDVVRQGRDAALEFVRARMQAGEHPFGYEVDAACRRVIQEAGYGDQFVHRTGHSIGEEVHGNGANIDSLETQDTRRLMPRTCFSIEPGVYLAGEFGIRSELDVFLTERDALVFGLPLQRELSPLF
;
A
#
# COMPACT_ATOMS: atom_id res chain seq x y z
N SER A 1 10.61 -4.21 -9.68
CA SER A 1 10.95 -5.58 -9.28
C SER A 1 9.68 -6.38 -9.07
N ALA A 2 9.71 -7.69 -9.39
CA ALA A 2 8.64 -8.62 -9.01
C ALA A 2 8.82 -9.16 -7.57
N ASP A 3 9.88 -8.74 -6.90
CA ASP A 3 10.15 -9.04 -5.49
C ASP A 3 9.65 -7.88 -4.63
N PRO A 4 8.66 -8.09 -3.75
CA PRO A 4 8.09 -7.03 -2.90
C PRO A 4 9.09 -6.46 -1.89
N HIS A 5 10.14 -7.22 -1.56
CA HIS A 5 11.14 -6.83 -0.56
C HIS A 5 12.49 -6.43 -1.16
N TYR A 6 12.55 -6.24 -2.50
CA TYR A 6 13.79 -5.81 -3.14
C TYR A 6 14.19 -4.41 -2.66
N GLY A 7 15.35 -4.35 -2.01
CA GLY A 7 16.02 -3.10 -1.67
C GLY A 7 17.31 -2.94 -2.47
N PRO A 8 17.53 -1.79 -3.13
CA PRO A 8 18.79 -1.54 -3.83
C PRO A 8 19.94 -1.48 -2.82
N GLY A 9 20.90 -2.38 -2.95
CA GLY A 9 22.10 -2.38 -2.15
C GLY A 9 23.20 -1.49 -2.76
N PRO A 10 24.27 -1.20 -2.00
CA PRO A 10 25.40 -0.39 -2.50
C PRO A 10 26.17 -1.07 -3.64
N THR A 11 26.02 -2.37 -3.80
CA THR A 11 26.64 -3.16 -4.86
C THR A 11 25.61 -4.09 -5.50
N GLY A 12 25.64 -4.21 -6.84
CA GLY A 12 24.80 -5.19 -7.55
C GLY A 12 23.41 -4.72 -7.93
N SER A 13 23.05 -3.46 -7.73
CA SER A 13 21.77 -2.90 -8.20
C SER A 13 21.70 -2.90 -9.72
N ALA A 14 20.59 -3.36 -10.27
CA ALA A 14 20.32 -3.28 -11.70
C ALA A 14 20.06 -1.82 -12.12
N LYS A 15 20.58 -1.44 -13.29
CA LYS A 15 20.21 -0.16 -13.90
C LYS A 15 18.79 -0.23 -14.42
N ILE A 16 18.01 0.83 -14.19
CA ILE A 16 16.70 1.01 -14.81
C ILE A 16 16.87 1.05 -16.32
N LYS A 17 16.09 0.25 -17.03
CA LYS A 17 16.09 0.13 -18.48
C LYS A 17 14.73 0.59 -19.02
N ARG A 18 14.67 0.80 -20.33
CA ARG A 18 13.40 0.99 -21.03
C ARG A 18 12.49 -0.22 -20.75
N ASP A 19 11.23 0.05 -20.57
CA ASP A 19 10.13 -0.91 -20.30
C ASP A 19 10.14 -1.53 -18.88
N ASP A 20 11.04 -1.10 -18.00
CA ASP A 20 10.99 -1.47 -16.59
C ASP A 20 9.82 -0.76 -15.87
N LEU A 21 9.23 -1.41 -14.87
CA LEU A 21 8.47 -0.73 -13.82
C LEU A 21 9.43 -0.25 -12.73
N VAL A 22 9.28 1.00 -12.34
CA VAL A 22 10.03 1.64 -11.27
C VAL A 22 9.10 1.86 -10.10
N LEU A 23 9.32 1.14 -9.03
CA LEU A 23 8.61 1.30 -7.77
C LEU A 23 9.51 2.06 -6.81
N ILE A 24 9.01 3.15 -6.27
CA ILE A 24 9.66 3.92 -5.22
C ILE A 24 8.78 3.82 -3.97
N ASP A 25 9.35 3.22 -2.94
CA ASP A 25 8.81 3.11 -1.61
C ASP A 25 9.68 3.99 -0.71
N LEU A 26 9.09 5.07 -0.20
CA LEU A 26 9.80 6.11 0.52
C LEU A 26 9.12 6.43 1.84
N TRP A 27 9.84 6.22 2.93
CA TRP A 27 9.42 6.67 4.25
C TRP A 27 10.36 7.73 4.81
N ALA A 28 9.80 8.71 5.48
CA ALA A 28 10.54 9.77 6.13
C ALA A 28 9.74 10.39 7.28
N LYS A 29 10.43 10.99 8.24
CA LYS A 29 9.83 11.84 9.26
C LYS A 29 10.67 13.09 9.50
N GLN A 30 10.08 14.10 10.08
CA GLN A 30 10.82 15.29 10.52
C GLN A 30 11.77 14.95 11.68
N SER A 31 12.88 15.66 11.77
CA SER A 31 13.78 15.54 12.92
C SER A 31 13.12 16.20 14.14
N GLY A 32 12.84 15.39 15.16
CA GLY A 32 12.25 15.89 16.42
C GLY A 32 11.61 14.76 17.21
N ALA A 33 11.54 14.93 18.53
CA ALA A 33 10.84 13.99 19.38
C ALA A 33 9.34 13.98 19.06
N GLY A 34 8.73 12.81 19.01
CA GLY A 34 7.31 12.61 18.70
C GLY A 34 6.95 12.76 17.22
N SER A 35 7.93 12.93 16.31
CA SER A 35 7.65 12.96 14.88
C SER A 35 7.22 11.59 14.37
N VAL A 36 6.14 11.57 13.60
CA VAL A 36 5.54 10.36 12.97
C VAL A 36 6.04 10.23 11.55
N TYR A 37 6.29 9.00 11.10
CA TYR A 37 6.66 8.71 9.71
C TYR A 37 5.51 8.99 8.75
N ALA A 38 5.86 9.39 7.53
CA ALA A 38 5.06 9.22 6.32
C ALA A 38 5.68 8.06 5.51
N ASP A 39 4.84 7.27 4.84
CA ASP A 39 5.24 6.10 4.06
C ASP A 39 4.40 6.03 2.79
N ILE A 40 5.04 6.17 1.64
CA ILE A 40 4.32 6.29 0.36
C ILE A 40 5.04 5.51 -0.74
N THR A 41 4.29 4.62 -1.39
CA THR A 41 4.76 3.93 -2.60
C THR A 41 4.06 4.45 -3.86
N TRP A 42 4.87 4.78 -4.85
CA TRP A 42 4.43 5.03 -6.22
C TRP A 42 5.12 4.10 -7.20
N THR A 43 4.38 3.67 -8.22
CA THR A 43 4.93 2.87 -9.33
C THR A 43 4.83 3.66 -10.62
N ALA A 44 5.90 3.66 -11.42
CA ALA A 44 5.98 4.31 -12.72
C ALA A 44 6.50 3.34 -13.78
N TYR A 45 6.26 3.66 -15.05
CA TYR A 45 6.72 2.87 -16.19
C TYR A 45 7.84 3.61 -16.96
N ALA A 46 8.99 2.97 -17.14
CA ALA A 46 10.15 3.54 -17.84
C ALA A 46 9.98 3.46 -19.35
N GLY A 47 8.96 4.12 -19.87
CA GLY A 47 8.63 4.21 -21.30
C GLY A 47 7.63 5.32 -21.56
N SER A 48 7.28 5.54 -22.83
CA SER A 48 6.34 6.60 -23.26
C SER A 48 4.87 6.16 -23.25
N THR A 49 4.62 4.86 -23.34
CA THR A 49 3.26 4.30 -23.38
C THR A 49 3.19 3.08 -22.48
N VAL A 50 2.40 3.19 -21.43
CA VAL A 50 2.20 2.08 -20.47
C VAL A 50 1.46 0.93 -21.15
N PRO A 51 1.99 -0.31 -21.13
CA PRO A 51 1.30 -1.47 -21.70
C PRO A 51 -0.03 -1.76 -20.99
N GLU A 52 -0.99 -2.32 -21.73
CA GLU A 52 -2.33 -2.62 -21.22
C GLU A 52 -2.31 -3.54 -19.99
N LYS A 53 -1.48 -4.59 -20.03
CA LYS A 53 -1.33 -5.52 -18.89
C LYS A 53 -0.89 -4.79 -17.61
N HIS A 54 0.03 -3.83 -17.71
CA HIS A 54 0.50 -3.07 -16.55
C HIS A 54 -0.60 -2.15 -16.01
N ARG A 55 -1.35 -1.47 -16.91
CA ARG A 55 -2.50 -0.65 -16.49
C ARG A 55 -3.56 -1.49 -15.79
N ALA A 56 -3.93 -2.62 -16.36
CA ALA A 56 -4.94 -3.52 -15.79
C ALA A 56 -4.55 -4.00 -14.38
N VAL A 57 -3.29 -4.42 -14.17
CA VAL A 57 -2.82 -4.85 -12.85
C VAL A 57 -2.77 -3.66 -11.88
N PHE A 58 -2.31 -2.49 -12.32
CA PHE A 58 -2.33 -1.29 -11.48
C PHE A 58 -3.75 -0.92 -11.05
N ASP A 59 -4.72 -1.00 -11.95
CA ASP A 59 -6.12 -0.71 -11.63
C ASP A 59 -6.68 -1.67 -10.58
N VAL A 60 -6.31 -2.95 -10.62
CA VAL A 60 -6.70 -3.92 -9.59
C VAL A 60 -6.09 -3.56 -8.23
N VAL A 61 -4.79 -3.24 -8.18
CA VAL A 61 -4.11 -2.82 -6.95
C VAL A 61 -4.75 -1.55 -6.38
N ARG A 62 -5.00 -0.55 -7.24
CA ARG A 62 -5.68 0.69 -6.85
C ARG A 62 -7.08 0.43 -6.31
N GLN A 63 -7.88 -0.42 -6.96
CA GLN A 63 -9.22 -0.78 -6.48
C GLN A 63 -9.17 -1.49 -5.12
N GLY A 64 -8.20 -2.38 -4.89
CA GLY A 64 -7.99 -3.02 -3.59
C GLY A 64 -7.65 -1.99 -2.50
N ARG A 65 -6.72 -1.06 -2.79
CA ARG A 65 -6.35 0.05 -1.89
C ARG A 65 -7.57 0.91 -1.55
N ASP A 66 -8.31 1.33 -2.56
CA ASP A 66 -9.46 2.21 -2.40
C ASP A 66 -10.60 1.49 -1.63
N ALA A 67 -10.82 0.18 -1.87
CA ALA A 67 -11.80 -0.63 -1.13
C ALA A 67 -11.47 -0.75 0.36
N ALA A 68 -10.18 -0.92 0.72
CA ALA A 68 -9.74 -0.90 2.12
C ALA A 68 -10.05 0.44 2.79
N LEU A 69 -9.71 1.55 2.12
CA LEU A 69 -9.97 2.91 2.63
C LEU A 69 -11.47 3.16 2.84
N GLU A 70 -12.30 2.81 1.84
CA GLU A 70 -13.75 2.97 1.93
C GLU A 70 -14.37 2.12 3.05
N PHE A 71 -13.87 0.89 3.24
CA PHE A 71 -14.29 0.03 4.35
C PHE A 71 -14.02 0.68 5.70
N VAL A 72 -12.80 1.21 5.91
CA VAL A 72 -12.44 1.92 7.15
C VAL A 72 -13.34 3.13 7.37
N ARG A 73 -13.52 3.98 6.35
CA ARG A 73 -14.37 5.17 6.43
C ARG A 73 -15.81 4.83 6.82
N ALA A 74 -16.40 3.84 6.16
CA ALA A 74 -17.77 3.42 6.44
C ALA A 74 -17.93 2.96 7.90
N ARG A 75 -16.98 2.18 8.41
CA ARG A 75 -17.00 1.73 9.82
C ARG A 75 -16.84 2.88 10.80
N MET A 76 -15.87 3.77 10.56
CA MET A 76 -15.64 4.93 11.44
C MET A 76 -16.85 5.87 11.47
N GLN A 77 -17.49 6.13 10.33
CA GLN A 77 -18.71 6.96 10.25
C GLN A 77 -19.88 6.32 10.97
N ALA A 78 -19.97 4.99 11.00
CA ALA A 78 -20.95 4.24 11.80
C ALA A 78 -20.62 4.22 13.31
N GLY A 79 -19.48 4.77 13.73
CA GLY A 79 -19.00 4.73 15.12
C GLY A 79 -18.40 3.37 15.51
N GLU A 80 -17.99 2.57 14.53
CA GLU A 80 -17.37 1.27 14.71
C GLU A 80 -15.87 1.37 14.51
N HIS A 81 -15.11 0.55 15.25
CA HIS A 81 -13.66 0.43 15.11
C HIS A 81 -13.34 -0.95 14.51
N PRO A 82 -13.03 -1.04 13.21
CA PRO A 82 -12.77 -2.31 12.57
C PRO A 82 -11.48 -2.95 13.11
N PHE A 83 -11.39 -4.26 12.99
CA PHE A 83 -10.14 -4.99 13.22
C PHE A 83 -9.23 -4.89 11.99
N GLY A 84 -7.91 -4.97 12.21
CA GLY A 84 -6.94 -4.91 11.10
C GLY A 84 -7.18 -5.98 10.04
N TYR A 85 -7.50 -7.21 10.44
CA TYR A 85 -7.80 -8.30 9.50
C TYR A 85 -9.05 -8.06 8.63
N GLU A 86 -10.05 -7.32 9.13
CA GLU A 86 -11.26 -7.01 8.35
C GLU A 86 -10.96 -6.07 7.19
N VAL A 87 -10.07 -5.11 7.43
CA VAL A 87 -9.63 -4.15 6.42
C VAL A 87 -8.75 -4.86 5.36
N ASP A 88 -7.83 -5.72 5.79
CA ASP A 88 -7.04 -6.56 4.87
C ASP A 88 -7.96 -7.44 4.01
N ALA A 89 -8.96 -8.07 4.61
CA ALA A 89 -9.92 -8.91 3.89
C ALA A 89 -10.71 -8.12 2.84
N ALA A 90 -11.06 -6.85 3.11
CA ALA A 90 -11.75 -5.99 2.14
C ALA A 90 -10.88 -5.69 0.92
N CYS A 91 -9.60 -5.38 1.13
CA CYS A 91 -8.61 -5.20 0.06
C CYS A 91 -8.38 -6.49 -0.72
N ARG A 92 -8.03 -7.54 0.00
CA ARG A 92 -7.62 -8.85 -0.55
C ARG A 92 -8.69 -9.48 -1.41
N ARG A 93 -9.96 -9.34 -1.02
CA ARG A 93 -11.10 -9.83 -1.81
C ARG A 93 -11.12 -9.24 -3.22
N VAL A 94 -10.92 -7.94 -3.39
CA VAL A 94 -10.89 -7.28 -4.70
C VAL A 94 -9.79 -7.88 -5.58
N ILE A 95 -8.60 -8.07 -5.01
CA ILE A 95 -7.44 -8.62 -5.73
C ILE A 95 -7.68 -10.10 -6.08
N GLN A 96 -8.29 -10.88 -5.19
CA GLN A 96 -8.65 -12.27 -5.42
C GLN A 96 -9.72 -12.43 -6.50
N GLU A 97 -10.78 -11.63 -6.46
CA GLU A 97 -11.85 -11.63 -7.47
C GLU A 97 -11.33 -11.25 -8.87
N ALA A 98 -10.28 -10.44 -8.94
CA ALA A 98 -9.58 -10.12 -10.18
C ALA A 98 -8.59 -11.22 -10.65
N GLY A 99 -8.43 -12.32 -9.89
CA GLY A 99 -7.58 -13.46 -10.24
C GLY A 99 -6.11 -13.33 -9.82
N TYR A 100 -5.76 -12.36 -8.97
CA TYR A 100 -4.38 -12.11 -8.51
C TYR A 100 -4.15 -12.45 -7.03
N GLY A 101 -5.03 -13.25 -6.40
CA GLY A 101 -4.93 -13.57 -4.98
C GLY A 101 -3.59 -14.16 -4.56
N ASP A 102 -3.06 -15.11 -5.34
CA ASP A 102 -1.77 -15.78 -5.06
C ASP A 102 -0.55 -14.86 -5.29
N GLN A 103 -0.72 -13.73 -5.98
CA GLN A 103 0.31 -12.75 -6.27
C GLN A 103 0.31 -11.58 -5.28
N PHE A 104 -0.65 -11.54 -4.36
CA PHE A 104 -0.66 -10.59 -3.25
C PHE A 104 -0.09 -11.25 -1.98
N VAL A 105 1.21 -11.19 -1.83
CA VAL A 105 2.02 -12.04 -0.95
C VAL A 105 2.45 -11.41 0.37
N HIS A 106 1.92 -10.25 0.71
CA HIS A 106 2.13 -9.57 1.99
C HIS A 106 0.82 -9.00 2.55
N ARG A 107 0.84 -8.52 3.77
CA ARG A 107 -0.29 -7.82 4.40
C ARG A 107 -0.66 -6.55 3.64
N THR A 108 -1.87 -6.07 3.80
CA THR A 108 -2.34 -4.83 3.16
C THR A 108 -1.69 -3.57 3.72
N GLY A 109 -1.18 -3.61 4.96
CA GLY A 109 -0.51 -2.46 5.55
C GLY A 109 -0.10 -2.67 6.99
N HIS A 110 0.51 -1.66 7.58
CA HIS A 110 1.04 -1.71 8.93
C HIS A 110 0.77 -0.42 9.69
N SER A 111 0.81 -0.50 11.02
CA SER A 111 0.78 0.68 11.87
C SER A 111 1.99 1.57 11.62
N ILE A 112 1.75 2.90 11.59
CA ILE A 112 2.78 3.93 11.48
C ILE A 112 2.80 4.77 12.75
N GLY A 113 3.99 5.12 13.23
CA GLY A 113 4.19 5.94 14.42
C GLY A 113 5.54 6.64 14.41
N GLU A 114 6.16 6.76 15.57
CA GLU A 114 7.55 7.23 15.68
C GLU A 114 8.56 6.27 15.04
N GLU A 115 8.15 5.01 14.85
CA GLU A 115 8.79 4.03 13.98
C GLU A 115 7.93 3.83 12.72
N VAL A 116 8.58 3.54 11.58
CA VAL A 116 7.85 3.29 10.32
C VAL A 116 6.91 2.10 10.45
N HIS A 117 7.36 1.02 11.09
CA HIS A 117 6.51 -0.08 11.55
C HIS A 117 6.16 0.14 13.03
N GLY A 118 5.04 0.81 13.28
CA GLY A 118 4.59 1.17 14.63
C GLY A 118 4.01 -0.01 15.42
N ASN A 119 3.68 0.25 16.68
CA ASN A 119 3.17 -0.77 17.61
C ASN A 119 1.65 -0.95 17.56
N GLY A 120 0.92 -0.19 16.74
CA GLY A 120 -0.53 -0.28 16.60
C GLY A 120 -0.97 -1.52 15.82
N ALA A 121 -2.27 -1.59 15.52
CA ALA A 121 -2.84 -2.66 14.70
C ALA A 121 -2.31 -2.58 13.26
N ASN A 122 -1.93 -3.73 12.70
CA ASN A 122 -1.60 -3.88 11.30
C ASN A 122 -2.86 -4.22 10.49
N ILE A 123 -2.82 -3.94 9.20
CA ILE A 123 -3.86 -4.32 8.25
C ILE A 123 -3.45 -5.69 7.67
N ASP A 124 -3.77 -6.75 8.41
CA ASP A 124 -3.18 -8.07 8.17
C ASP A 124 -4.15 -9.22 8.48
N SER A 125 -4.34 -10.10 7.52
CA SER A 125 -5.00 -11.39 7.67
C SER A 125 -4.19 -12.53 7.03
N LEU A 126 -2.99 -12.24 6.53
CA LEU A 126 -2.13 -13.18 5.82
C LEU A 126 -0.98 -13.70 6.70
N GLU A 127 -0.12 -12.78 7.17
CA GLU A 127 1.03 -13.12 8.01
C GLU A 127 0.59 -13.38 9.45
N THR A 128 -0.35 -12.53 9.92
CA THR A 128 -0.97 -12.63 11.23
C THR A 128 -2.40 -12.14 11.13
N GLN A 129 -3.36 -12.88 11.67
CA GLN A 129 -4.71 -12.35 11.80
C GLN A 129 -4.74 -11.28 12.89
N ASP A 130 -4.59 -10.01 12.50
CA ASP A 130 -4.54 -8.91 13.47
C ASP A 130 -5.94 -8.60 14.01
N THR A 131 -6.21 -9.09 15.21
CA THR A 131 -7.49 -8.91 15.92
C THR A 131 -7.52 -7.66 16.79
N ARG A 132 -6.55 -6.77 16.68
CA ARG A 132 -6.57 -5.47 17.34
C ARG A 132 -7.45 -4.51 16.57
N ARG A 133 -8.15 -3.65 17.31
CA ARG A 133 -9.00 -2.62 16.70
C ARG A 133 -8.16 -1.45 16.22
N LEU A 134 -8.54 -0.88 15.09
CA LEU A 134 -8.04 0.40 14.63
C LEU A 134 -8.65 1.51 15.50
N MET A 135 -7.82 2.18 16.25
CA MET A 135 -8.24 3.18 17.24
C MET A 135 -8.10 4.59 16.69
N PRO A 136 -8.98 5.54 17.08
CA PRO A 136 -8.77 6.96 16.80
C PRO A 136 -7.38 7.45 17.24
N ARG A 137 -6.84 8.43 16.51
CA ARG A 137 -5.51 9.02 16.71
C ARG A 137 -4.34 8.08 16.45
N THR A 138 -4.56 7.05 15.60
CA THR A 138 -3.49 6.20 15.09
C THR A 138 -3.34 6.36 13.60
N CYS A 139 -2.13 6.05 13.11
CA CYS A 139 -1.80 6.02 11.69
C CYS A 139 -1.47 4.60 11.24
N PHE A 140 -1.74 4.31 9.96
CA PHE A 140 -1.36 3.07 9.30
C PHE A 140 -1.28 3.28 7.78
N SER A 141 -0.51 2.41 7.11
CA SER A 141 -0.48 2.35 5.64
C SER A 141 -1.60 1.48 5.08
N ILE A 142 -1.98 1.76 3.84
CA ILE A 142 -2.73 0.85 2.96
C ILE A 142 -1.92 0.74 1.67
N GLU A 143 -1.27 -0.40 1.46
CA GLU A 143 -0.23 -0.58 0.46
C GLU A 143 -0.31 -1.91 -0.32
N PRO A 144 -1.48 -2.31 -0.84
CA PRO A 144 -1.57 -3.57 -1.56
C PRO A 144 -0.65 -3.61 -2.76
N GLY A 145 -0.21 -4.83 -3.10
CA GLY A 145 0.63 -5.08 -4.26
C GLY A 145 0.31 -6.39 -4.96
N VAL A 146 0.59 -6.45 -6.25
CA VAL A 146 0.54 -7.66 -7.08
C VAL A 146 1.90 -7.88 -7.71
N TYR A 147 2.49 -9.06 -7.49
CA TYR A 147 3.85 -9.39 -7.91
C TYR A 147 3.84 -10.63 -8.79
N LEU A 148 4.01 -10.41 -10.10
CA LEU A 148 4.06 -11.47 -11.11
C LEU A 148 5.50 -11.96 -11.23
N ALA A 149 5.80 -13.12 -10.65
CA ALA A 149 7.14 -13.68 -10.61
C ALA A 149 7.78 -13.78 -12.00
N GLY A 150 8.99 -13.24 -12.15
CA GLY A 150 9.70 -13.21 -13.43
C GLY A 150 9.20 -12.15 -14.43
N GLU A 151 8.17 -11.37 -14.08
CA GLU A 151 7.63 -10.33 -14.94
C GLU A 151 7.79 -8.94 -14.28
N PHE A 152 6.87 -8.58 -13.38
CA PHE A 152 6.88 -7.28 -12.71
C PHE A 152 6.08 -7.31 -11.40
N GLY A 153 6.26 -6.26 -10.59
CA GLY A 153 5.45 -5.99 -9.41
C GLY A 153 4.93 -4.56 -9.42
N ILE A 154 3.73 -4.39 -8.90
CA ILE A 154 3.05 -3.10 -8.73
C ILE A 154 2.56 -3.00 -7.30
N ARG A 155 2.87 -1.89 -6.63
CA ARG A 155 2.32 -1.49 -5.34
C ARG A 155 1.86 -0.04 -5.42
N SER A 156 0.82 0.29 -4.71
CA SER A 156 0.34 1.66 -4.53
C SER A 156 -0.06 1.86 -3.09
N GLU A 157 0.39 2.94 -2.49
CA GLU A 157 0.27 3.17 -1.07
C GLU A 157 -0.28 4.55 -0.74
N LEU A 158 -0.94 4.61 0.39
CA LEU A 158 -1.38 5.82 1.07
C LEU A 158 -1.32 5.64 2.59
N ASP A 159 -1.13 6.74 3.30
CA ASP A 159 -1.22 6.80 4.75
C ASP A 159 -2.62 7.21 5.20
N VAL A 160 -3.09 6.60 6.26
CA VAL A 160 -4.38 6.90 6.90
C VAL A 160 -4.15 7.35 8.34
N PHE A 161 -4.77 8.46 8.73
CA PHE A 161 -4.92 8.87 10.13
C PHE A 161 -6.39 8.77 10.53
N LEU A 162 -6.67 8.07 11.62
CA LEU A 162 -8.02 7.95 12.15
C LEU A 162 -8.37 9.10 13.07
N THR A 163 -9.45 9.79 12.76
CA THR A 163 -10.15 10.68 13.68
C THR A 163 -11.18 9.89 14.50
N GLU A 164 -11.99 10.54 15.29
CA GLU A 164 -13.06 9.89 16.07
C GLU A 164 -14.14 9.25 15.16
N ARG A 165 -14.32 9.77 13.92
CA ARG A 165 -15.41 9.34 13.02
C ARG A 165 -15.05 9.29 11.54
N ASP A 166 -13.77 9.46 11.19
CA ASP A 166 -13.35 9.48 9.78
C ASP A 166 -11.91 9.00 9.63
N ALA A 167 -11.54 8.68 8.40
CA ALA A 167 -10.20 8.30 8.00
C ALA A 167 -9.65 9.36 7.03
N LEU A 168 -8.72 10.16 7.51
CA LEU A 168 -8.01 11.17 6.72
C LEU A 168 -6.86 10.52 5.96
N VAL A 169 -6.71 10.89 4.69
CA VAL A 169 -5.65 10.37 3.84
C VAL A 169 -4.53 11.38 3.69
N PHE A 170 -3.30 10.92 3.82
CA PHE A 170 -2.08 11.66 3.57
C PHE A 170 -1.33 11.08 2.37
N GLY A 171 -0.30 11.82 1.90
CA GLY A 171 0.41 11.44 0.68
C GLY A 171 -0.31 11.87 -0.60
N LEU A 172 -1.05 12.97 -0.54
CA LEU A 172 -1.75 13.53 -1.71
C LEU A 172 -0.79 14.22 -2.70
N PRO A 173 -1.08 14.17 -4.03
CA PRO A 173 -2.22 13.48 -4.64
C PRO A 173 -2.05 11.96 -4.64
N LEU A 174 -3.15 11.20 -4.51
CA LEU A 174 -3.09 9.76 -4.65
C LEU A 174 -2.76 9.36 -6.08
N GLN A 175 -1.93 8.36 -6.25
CA GLN A 175 -1.66 7.79 -7.56
C GLN A 175 -2.93 7.13 -8.11
N ARG A 176 -3.36 7.55 -9.32
CA ARG A 176 -4.57 7.07 -10.00
C ARG A 176 -4.28 6.24 -11.23
N GLU A 177 -3.07 6.36 -11.77
CA GLU A 177 -2.60 5.67 -12.97
C GLU A 177 -1.08 5.49 -12.91
N LEU A 178 -0.56 4.57 -13.71
CA LEU A 178 0.89 4.45 -13.91
C LEU A 178 1.38 5.64 -14.74
N SER A 179 2.37 6.36 -14.22
CA SER A 179 2.98 7.48 -14.92
C SER A 179 4.07 6.99 -15.87
N PRO A 180 4.01 7.33 -17.18
CA PRO A 180 5.14 7.14 -18.08
C PRO A 180 6.25 8.11 -17.68
N LEU A 181 7.52 7.67 -17.79
CA LEU A 181 8.70 8.48 -17.43
C LEU A 181 9.34 9.19 -18.64
N PHE A 182 8.95 8.86 -19.86
CA PHE A 182 9.47 9.48 -21.09
C PHE A 182 8.33 9.82 -22.05
#